data_b43da881b982ca7c59034d9ee37856b0
#
_entry.id   b43da881b982ca7c59034d9ee37856b0
#
_cell.length_a   1.000
_cell.length_b   1.000
_cell.length_c   1.000
_cell.angle_alpha   90.00
_cell.angle_beta   90.00
_cell.angle_gamma   90.00
#
_symmetry.space_group_name_H-M   'P 1'
#
loop_
_entity.id
_entity.type
_entity.pdbx_description
1 polymer ?
#
loop_
_entity_poly.entity_id
_entity_poly.type
_entity_poly.pdbx_seq_one_letter_code
_entity_poly.pdbx_strand_id
1 'polypeptide(L)'
;MSRRRFLLSLAPALVAPAWAARAWAAALPRASAVPGGVARIGLGASEQPPRVHLGGDRVLVMRDGDEWVAFVGIALSAKPGSKLRVEAEQAGDRVERFEIAVAPKKYASQHLKVPPGQVDLSKEHLTRYERERMHLSEVLRTFTDSAPATLAMLQPAPGERSSSFGLRRYFNGRARSPHNGMDIAASAGTPVIAANAGRVIDTGDYFFPGRTIVLDHGQGLLTLYAHLEAIDAAVAQAVAAGSVIGKVGATGRSTGAHLHFSVYLNAVAVDPALFLQD
;
A
#
# COMPACT_ATOMS: atom_id res chain seq x y z
N MET A 1 -40.21 -59.30 12.61
CA MET A 1 -39.06 -58.64 13.25
C MET A 1 -38.11 -58.12 12.17
N SER A 2 -38.22 -56.85 11.82
CA SER A 2 -37.45 -56.23 10.75
C SER A 2 -36.35 -55.34 11.36
N ARG A 3 -35.08 -55.65 11.07
CA ARG A 3 -33.92 -54.88 11.51
C ARG A 3 -33.63 -53.83 10.46
N ARG A 4 -33.94 -52.54 10.76
CA ARG A 4 -33.51 -51.39 9.98
C ARG A 4 -32.03 -51.16 10.26
N ARG A 5 -31.19 -51.26 9.20
CA ARG A 5 -29.78 -50.80 9.22
C ARG A 5 -29.76 -49.30 8.95
N PHE A 6 -29.29 -48.51 9.89
CA PHE A 6 -28.91 -47.10 9.68
C PHE A 6 -27.52 -47.05 9.01
N LEU A 7 -27.45 -46.52 7.82
CA LEU A 7 -26.19 -46.16 7.17
C LEU A 7 -25.87 -44.71 7.55
N LEU A 8 -24.85 -44.53 8.39
CA LEU A 8 -24.23 -43.23 8.61
C LEU A 8 -23.33 -42.93 7.42
N SER A 9 -23.69 -41.94 6.64
CA SER A 9 -22.83 -41.35 5.60
C SER A 9 -21.86 -40.36 6.25
N LEU A 10 -20.59 -40.74 6.41
CA LEU A 10 -19.52 -39.81 6.72
C LEU A 10 -19.20 -39.01 5.46
N ALA A 11 -19.46 -37.70 5.49
CA ALA A 11 -18.94 -36.77 4.47
C ALA A 11 -17.41 -36.58 4.69
N PRO A 12 -16.58 -36.68 3.65
CA PRO A 12 -15.14 -36.42 3.81
C PRO A 12 -14.92 -34.91 4.04
N ALA A 13 -14.32 -34.57 5.17
CA ALA A 13 -13.79 -33.25 5.40
C ALA A 13 -12.61 -33.03 4.43
N LEU A 14 -12.75 -32.13 3.47
CA LEU A 14 -11.67 -31.68 2.61
C LEU A 14 -10.66 -30.91 3.47
N VAL A 15 -9.62 -31.59 3.92
CA VAL A 15 -8.44 -30.97 4.53
C VAL A 15 -7.61 -30.40 3.37
N ALA A 16 -7.63 -29.07 3.20
CA ALA A 16 -6.74 -28.41 2.25
C ALA A 16 -5.28 -28.72 2.63
N PRO A 17 -4.42 -29.11 1.68
CA PRO A 17 -3.07 -29.52 1.99
C PRO A 17 -2.25 -28.35 2.53
N ALA A 18 -1.56 -28.53 3.66
CA ALA A 18 -0.78 -27.54 4.39
C ALA A 18 0.35 -26.87 3.57
N TRP A 19 0.74 -27.45 2.42
CA TRP A 19 1.74 -26.88 1.52
C TRP A 19 1.22 -25.69 0.70
N ALA A 20 -0.09 -25.61 0.41
CA ALA A 20 -0.68 -24.45 -0.26
C ALA A 20 -0.60 -23.19 0.63
N ALA A 21 -0.83 -23.33 1.94
CA ALA A 21 -0.71 -22.22 2.90
C ALA A 21 0.73 -21.70 3.03
N ARG A 22 1.73 -22.56 2.82
CA ARG A 22 3.15 -22.20 2.93
C ARG A 22 3.66 -21.43 1.67
N ALA A 23 3.18 -21.76 0.48
CA ALA A 23 3.49 -21.04 -0.74
C ALA A 23 2.94 -19.60 -0.72
N TRP A 24 1.76 -19.41 -0.14
CA TRP A 24 1.15 -18.10 -0.01
C TRP A 24 1.86 -17.16 1.00
N ALA A 25 2.50 -17.71 2.02
CA ALA A 25 3.26 -16.92 3.00
C ALA A 25 4.55 -16.32 2.43
N ALA A 26 5.12 -16.93 1.38
CA ALA A 26 6.37 -16.48 0.74
C ALA A 26 6.15 -15.54 -0.45
N ALA A 27 4.93 -15.48 -1.01
CA ALA A 27 4.63 -14.63 -2.16
C ALA A 27 4.43 -13.15 -1.74
N LEU A 28 5.02 -12.23 -2.51
CA LEU A 28 4.83 -10.79 -2.32
C LEU A 28 3.51 -10.31 -2.95
N PRO A 29 2.83 -9.32 -2.34
CA PRO A 29 3.14 -8.77 -1.02
C PRO A 29 2.87 -9.77 0.09
N ARG A 30 3.67 -9.75 1.14
CA ARG A 30 3.44 -10.59 2.33
C ARG A 30 2.10 -10.25 2.96
N ALA A 31 1.22 -11.24 3.09
CA ALA A 31 -0.11 -11.03 3.68
C ALA A 31 0.00 -10.64 5.16
N SER A 32 -0.71 -9.58 5.54
CA SER A 32 -0.75 -9.08 6.91
C SER A 32 -2.06 -8.34 7.13
N ALA A 33 -3.08 -9.01 7.66
CA ALA A 33 -4.41 -8.45 7.87
C ALA A 33 -4.47 -7.58 9.14
N VAL A 34 -3.66 -6.52 9.19
CA VAL A 34 -3.52 -5.57 10.31
C VAL A 34 -3.72 -4.14 9.79
N PRO A 35 -3.93 -3.13 10.65
CA PRO A 35 -3.92 -1.73 10.20
C PRO A 35 -2.65 -1.42 9.42
N GLY A 36 -2.75 -0.85 8.22
CA GLY A 36 -1.62 -0.59 7.31
C GLY A 36 -1.04 -1.81 6.59
N GLY A 37 -1.67 -2.96 6.72
CA GLY A 37 -1.25 -4.19 6.06
C GLY A 37 -2.00 -4.47 4.76
N VAL A 38 -1.79 -5.67 4.23
CA VAL A 38 -2.43 -6.18 3.01
C VAL A 38 -3.08 -7.52 3.30
N ALA A 39 -4.36 -7.67 2.97
CA ALA A 39 -5.03 -8.96 2.98
C ALA A 39 -5.08 -9.54 1.56
N ARG A 40 -5.05 -10.89 1.47
CA ARG A 40 -5.23 -11.64 0.23
C ARG A 40 -6.53 -12.43 0.32
N ILE A 41 -7.34 -12.40 -0.72
CA ILE A 41 -8.61 -13.13 -0.81
C ILE A 41 -8.58 -13.95 -2.09
N GLY A 42 -8.67 -15.27 -1.97
CA GLY A 42 -8.89 -16.16 -3.12
C GLY A 42 -10.31 -15.97 -3.65
N LEU A 43 -10.45 -15.77 -4.94
CA LEU A 43 -11.72 -15.54 -5.62
C LEU A 43 -12.14 -16.75 -6.49
N GLY A 44 -11.32 -17.81 -6.49
CA GLY A 44 -11.50 -18.98 -7.32
C GLY A 44 -11.13 -18.77 -8.77
N ALA A 45 -11.40 -19.80 -9.58
CA ALA A 45 -11.13 -19.80 -11.03
C ALA A 45 -12.31 -19.22 -11.79
N SER A 46 -12.03 -18.30 -12.71
CA SER A 46 -12.99 -17.80 -13.70
C SER A 46 -12.26 -17.35 -14.97
N GLU A 47 -12.97 -17.29 -16.10
CA GLU A 47 -12.38 -16.83 -17.37
C GLU A 47 -11.98 -15.37 -17.32
N GLN A 48 -12.80 -14.53 -16.69
CA GLN A 48 -12.57 -13.09 -16.55
C GLN A 48 -12.26 -12.72 -15.09
N PRO A 49 -11.42 -11.70 -14.85
CA PRO A 49 -11.16 -11.24 -13.52
C PRO A 49 -12.43 -10.70 -12.86
N PRO A 50 -12.77 -11.12 -11.64
CA PRO A 50 -13.85 -10.52 -10.87
C PRO A 50 -13.56 -9.03 -10.59
N ARG A 51 -14.61 -8.21 -10.55
CA ARG A 51 -14.49 -6.83 -10.08
C ARG A 51 -14.66 -6.81 -8.57
N VAL A 52 -13.66 -6.31 -7.87
CA VAL A 52 -13.65 -6.33 -6.41
C VAL A 52 -13.65 -4.92 -5.85
N HIS A 53 -14.47 -4.70 -4.81
CA HIS A 53 -14.62 -3.42 -4.14
C HIS A 53 -14.48 -3.55 -2.62
N LEU A 54 -13.86 -2.55 -2.01
CA LEU A 54 -13.89 -2.30 -0.57
C LEU A 54 -14.56 -0.93 -0.35
N GLY A 55 -15.85 -0.94 0.03
CA GLY A 55 -16.65 0.28 0.03
C GLY A 55 -16.76 0.86 -1.40
N GLY A 56 -16.35 2.12 -1.58
CA GLY A 56 -16.36 2.79 -2.90
C GLY A 56 -15.09 2.60 -3.72
N ASP A 57 -14.04 1.99 -3.17
CA ASP A 57 -12.74 1.89 -3.83
C ASP A 57 -12.57 0.51 -4.50
N ARG A 58 -12.08 0.51 -5.74
CA ARG A 58 -11.73 -0.71 -6.46
C ARG A 58 -10.49 -1.36 -5.87
N VAL A 59 -10.44 -2.68 -5.88
CA VAL A 59 -9.37 -3.50 -5.32
C VAL A 59 -8.59 -4.18 -6.43
N LEU A 60 -7.28 -4.26 -6.28
CA LEU A 60 -6.38 -4.94 -7.19
C LEU A 60 -6.66 -6.45 -7.21
N VAL A 61 -6.80 -7.02 -8.42
CA VAL A 61 -7.05 -8.44 -8.67
C VAL A 61 -6.02 -8.96 -9.67
N MET A 62 -5.32 -10.03 -9.31
CA MET A 62 -4.35 -10.70 -10.17
C MET A 62 -4.53 -12.20 -10.18
N ARG A 63 -3.99 -12.87 -11.20
CA ARG A 63 -3.91 -14.32 -11.21
C ARG A 63 -2.76 -14.84 -10.33
N ASP A 64 -3.04 -15.91 -9.59
CA ASP A 64 -2.07 -16.70 -8.85
C ASP A 64 -2.32 -18.18 -9.21
N GLY A 65 -1.55 -18.70 -10.17
CA GLY A 65 -1.85 -19.97 -10.80
C GLY A 65 -3.16 -19.90 -11.62
N ASP A 66 -4.08 -20.82 -11.34
CA ASP A 66 -5.37 -20.92 -12.02
C ASP A 66 -6.47 -20.09 -11.35
N GLU A 67 -6.19 -19.45 -10.21
CA GLU A 67 -7.16 -18.70 -9.43
C GLU A 67 -6.93 -17.17 -9.52
N TRP A 68 -8.00 -16.42 -9.31
CA TRP A 68 -7.92 -14.98 -9.08
C TRP A 68 -7.74 -14.69 -7.60
N VAL A 69 -6.92 -13.70 -7.29
CA VAL A 69 -6.63 -13.24 -5.93
C VAL A 69 -6.81 -11.73 -5.85
N ALA A 70 -7.61 -11.26 -4.90
CA ALA A 70 -7.70 -9.86 -4.56
C ALA A 70 -6.65 -9.49 -3.49
N PHE A 71 -6.01 -8.32 -3.68
CA PHE A 71 -5.05 -7.74 -2.75
C PHE A 71 -5.64 -6.47 -2.13
N VAL A 72 -6.06 -6.58 -0.88
CA VAL A 72 -6.82 -5.53 -0.19
C VAL A 72 -5.91 -4.75 0.75
N GLY A 73 -5.67 -3.48 0.46
CA GLY A 73 -5.00 -2.57 1.38
C GLY A 73 -5.90 -2.26 2.58
N ILE A 74 -5.35 -2.34 3.78
CA ILE A 74 -6.05 -2.05 5.03
C ILE A 74 -5.56 -0.70 5.55
N ALA A 75 -6.46 0.27 5.66
CA ALA A 75 -6.12 1.60 6.15
C ALA A 75 -5.44 1.54 7.52
N LEU A 76 -4.40 2.38 7.74
CA LEU A 76 -3.72 2.48 9.03
C LEU A 76 -4.65 2.91 10.18
N SER A 77 -5.76 3.58 9.84
CA SER A 77 -6.83 3.97 10.76
C SER A 77 -7.82 2.84 11.09
N ALA A 78 -7.73 1.68 10.42
CA ALA A 78 -8.62 0.56 10.69
C ALA A 78 -8.49 0.11 12.16
N LYS A 79 -9.64 -0.15 12.79
CA LYS A 79 -9.65 -0.54 14.21
C LYS A 79 -9.37 -2.04 14.33
N PRO A 80 -8.41 -2.47 15.18
CA PRO A 80 -8.25 -3.87 15.52
C PRO A 80 -9.56 -4.49 16.02
N GLY A 81 -9.85 -5.71 15.58
CA GLY A 81 -11.11 -6.42 15.89
C GLY A 81 -12.28 -6.03 14.97
N SER A 82 -12.17 -4.99 14.13
CA SER A 82 -13.19 -4.71 13.11
C SER A 82 -13.12 -5.71 11.95
N LYS A 83 -14.21 -5.79 11.19
CA LYS A 83 -14.32 -6.56 9.96
C LYS A 83 -14.47 -5.63 8.78
N LEU A 84 -13.67 -5.81 7.75
CA LEU A 84 -13.82 -5.13 6.46
C LEU A 84 -14.63 -6.03 5.53
N ARG A 85 -15.63 -5.46 4.87
CA ARG A 85 -16.47 -6.18 3.92
C ARG A 85 -16.01 -5.87 2.50
N VAL A 86 -15.63 -6.93 1.79
CA VAL A 86 -15.17 -6.89 0.41
C VAL A 86 -16.23 -7.56 -0.45
N GLU A 87 -16.61 -6.93 -1.55
CA GLU A 87 -17.58 -7.46 -2.50
C GLU A 87 -16.85 -7.77 -3.81
N ALA A 88 -17.08 -8.98 -4.32
CA ALA A 88 -16.56 -9.44 -5.61
C ALA A 88 -17.72 -9.71 -6.57
N GLU A 89 -17.77 -8.97 -7.66
CA GLU A 89 -18.73 -9.17 -8.75
C GLU A 89 -18.12 -10.18 -9.73
N GLN A 90 -18.80 -11.29 -9.89
CA GLN A 90 -18.43 -12.36 -10.83
C GLN A 90 -19.33 -12.30 -12.08
N ALA A 91 -18.98 -13.06 -13.11
CA ALA A 91 -19.82 -13.20 -14.30
C ALA A 91 -21.25 -13.64 -13.95
N GLY A 92 -22.26 -13.04 -14.61
CA GLY A 92 -23.68 -13.32 -14.38
C GLY A 92 -24.26 -12.59 -13.15
N ASP A 93 -23.77 -11.40 -12.84
CA ASP A 93 -24.26 -10.51 -11.75
C ASP A 93 -24.24 -11.14 -10.36
N ARG A 94 -23.44 -12.20 -10.19
CA ARG A 94 -23.26 -12.84 -8.88
C ARG A 94 -22.29 -12.02 -8.03
N VAL A 95 -22.75 -11.54 -6.88
CA VAL A 95 -21.92 -10.84 -5.88
C VAL A 95 -21.57 -11.77 -4.74
N GLU A 96 -20.28 -12.01 -4.56
CA GLU A 96 -19.75 -12.74 -3.41
C GLU A 96 -19.19 -11.75 -2.38
N ARG A 97 -19.41 -12.04 -1.09
CA ARG A 97 -19.00 -11.17 0.01
C ARG A 97 -18.01 -11.87 0.91
N PHE A 98 -16.91 -11.19 1.17
CA PHE A 98 -15.83 -11.65 2.04
C PHE A 98 -15.69 -10.73 3.24
N GLU A 99 -15.31 -11.27 4.38
CA GLU A 99 -14.99 -10.50 5.58
C GLU A 99 -13.51 -10.67 5.93
N ILE A 100 -12.79 -9.56 6.09
CA ILE A 100 -11.42 -9.53 6.58
C ILE A 100 -11.45 -9.10 8.04
N ALA A 101 -11.06 -9.98 8.96
CA ALA A 101 -10.86 -9.62 10.36
C ALA A 101 -9.54 -8.85 10.52
N VAL A 102 -9.58 -7.62 11.03
CA VAL A 102 -8.40 -6.79 11.26
C VAL A 102 -7.73 -7.19 12.57
N ALA A 103 -6.58 -7.84 12.48
CA ALA A 103 -5.79 -8.25 13.64
C ALA A 103 -5.07 -7.03 14.29
N PRO A 104 -4.74 -7.10 15.59
CA PRO A 104 -4.00 -6.02 16.23
C PRO A 104 -2.55 -5.98 15.77
N LYS A 105 -2.02 -4.75 15.56
CA LYS A 105 -0.60 -4.46 15.37
C LYS A 105 -0.22 -3.25 16.20
N LYS A 106 0.84 -3.38 17.00
CA LYS A 106 1.41 -2.28 17.77
C LYS A 106 2.53 -1.63 16.97
N TYR A 107 2.36 -0.34 16.68
CA TYR A 107 3.39 0.48 16.05
C TYR A 107 4.21 1.22 17.10
N ALA A 108 5.48 1.45 16.79
CA ALA A 108 6.37 2.25 17.64
C ALA A 108 5.85 3.69 17.78
N SER A 109 6.24 4.34 18.87
CA SER A 109 5.89 5.74 19.13
C SER A 109 7.18 6.54 19.38
N GLN A 110 7.22 7.77 18.82
CA GLN A 110 8.31 8.71 18.99
C GLN A 110 7.75 10.01 19.59
N HIS A 111 8.29 10.42 20.70
CA HIS A 111 7.92 11.66 21.39
C HIS A 111 9.05 12.67 21.24
N LEU A 112 8.76 13.80 20.59
CA LEU A 112 9.73 14.84 20.29
C LEU A 112 9.30 16.14 20.94
N LYS A 113 10.27 16.85 21.53
CA LYS A 113 10.12 18.25 21.95
C LYS A 113 10.61 19.11 20.78
N VAL A 114 9.73 19.96 20.26
CA VAL A 114 10.04 20.86 19.14
C VAL A 114 9.65 22.30 19.51
N PRO A 115 10.28 23.32 18.92
CA PRO A 115 9.89 24.71 19.12
C PRO A 115 8.41 24.94 18.77
N PRO A 116 7.68 25.80 19.50
CA PRO A 116 6.25 26.02 19.29
C PRO A 116 5.86 26.37 17.85
N GLY A 117 6.63 27.19 17.16
CA GLY A 117 6.39 27.62 15.77
C GLY A 117 6.54 26.50 14.72
N GLN A 118 7.07 25.33 15.08
CA GLN A 118 7.11 24.15 14.20
C GLN A 118 5.87 23.25 14.34
N VAL A 119 5.00 23.55 15.29
CA VAL A 119 3.80 22.76 15.57
C VAL A 119 2.60 23.26 14.79
N ASP A 120 2.45 24.58 14.69
CA ASP A 120 1.28 25.22 14.07
C ASP A 120 1.71 25.94 12.77
N LEU A 121 0.96 25.71 11.69
CA LEU A 121 1.20 26.35 10.39
C LEU A 121 0.64 27.78 10.39
N SER A 122 1.28 28.69 9.65
CA SER A 122 0.67 29.96 9.29
C SER A 122 -0.59 29.73 8.44
N LYS A 123 -1.47 30.73 8.39
CA LYS A 123 -2.70 30.65 7.57
C LYS A 123 -2.38 30.38 6.08
N GLU A 124 -1.33 30.99 5.56
CA GLU A 124 -0.87 30.81 4.18
C GLU A 124 -0.39 29.37 3.94
N HIS A 125 0.47 28.86 4.82
CA HIS A 125 0.97 27.48 4.74
C HIS A 125 -0.15 26.46 4.90
N LEU A 126 -1.15 26.72 5.75
CA LEU A 126 -2.32 25.86 5.90
C LEU A 126 -3.14 25.81 4.61
N THR A 127 -3.42 26.96 3.98
CA THR A 127 -4.16 27.03 2.72
C THR A 127 -3.41 26.29 1.59
N ARG A 128 -2.09 26.48 1.49
CA ARG A 128 -1.24 25.72 0.54
C ARG A 128 -1.35 24.23 0.79
N TYR A 129 -1.15 23.78 2.02
CA TYR A 129 -1.22 22.39 2.41
C TYR A 129 -2.59 21.75 2.13
N GLU A 130 -3.69 22.43 2.43
CA GLU A 130 -5.03 21.89 2.19
C GLU A 130 -5.31 21.67 0.69
N ARG A 131 -4.93 22.62 -0.16
CA ARG A 131 -5.03 22.48 -1.62
C ARG A 131 -4.21 21.30 -2.12
N GLU A 132 -2.95 21.20 -1.70
CA GLU A 132 -2.04 20.14 -2.13
C GLU A 132 -2.49 18.77 -1.61
N ARG A 133 -3.03 18.71 -0.40
CA ARG A 133 -3.61 17.49 0.17
C ARG A 133 -4.82 16.99 -0.62
N MET A 134 -5.69 17.89 -1.09
CA MET A 134 -6.82 17.52 -1.94
C MET A 134 -6.31 16.95 -3.28
N HIS A 135 -5.38 17.64 -3.93
CA HIS A 135 -4.77 17.17 -5.18
C HIS A 135 -4.13 15.77 -5.03
N LEU A 136 -3.24 15.59 -4.05
CA LEU A 136 -2.61 14.29 -3.82
C LEU A 136 -3.62 13.21 -3.45
N SER A 137 -4.69 13.55 -2.71
CA SER A 137 -5.76 12.59 -2.40
C SER A 137 -6.50 12.12 -3.65
N GLU A 138 -6.66 12.97 -4.66
CA GLU A 138 -7.24 12.61 -5.96
C GLU A 138 -6.27 11.74 -6.77
N VAL A 139 -5.01 12.17 -6.90
CA VAL A 139 -3.95 11.39 -7.58
C VAL A 139 -3.84 9.98 -6.99
N LEU A 140 -3.86 9.84 -5.66
CA LEU A 140 -3.72 8.56 -4.97
C LEU A 140 -4.97 7.66 -5.04
N ARG A 141 -6.06 8.13 -5.66
CA ARG A 141 -7.24 7.33 -6.02
C ARG A 141 -7.22 6.81 -7.44
N THR A 142 -6.17 7.13 -8.20
CA THR A 142 -6.04 6.64 -9.58
C THR A 142 -6.16 5.13 -9.63
N PHE A 143 -6.99 4.64 -10.53
CA PHE A 143 -7.16 3.22 -10.81
C PHE A 143 -7.19 3.02 -12.33
N THR A 144 -6.17 2.38 -12.87
CA THR A 144 -6.10 1.97 -14.27
C THR A 144 -6.46 0.49 -14.39
N ASP A 145 -7.08 0.07 -15.49
CA ASP A 145 -7.52 -1.33 -15.65
C ASP A 145 -6.38 -2.30 -15.97
N SER A 146 -5.22 -1.80 -16.41
CA SER A 146 -4.05 -2.63 -16.65
C SER A 146 -3.52 -3.22 -15.35
N ALA A 147 -3.32 -4.53 -15.31
CA ALA A 147 -2.71 -5.18 -14.16
C ALA A 147 -1.19 -4.89 -14.09
N PRO A 148 -0.61 -4.73 -12.89
CA PRO A 148 0.83 -4.66 -12.72
C PRO A 148 1.48 -5.99 -13.17
N ALA A 149 2.68 -5.90 -13.76
CA ALA A 149 3.42 -7.10 -14.20
C ALA A 149 3.82 -7.99 -13.00
N THR A 150 4.09 -7.39 -11.87
CA THR A 150 4.43 -8.05 -10.60
C THR A 150 4.07 -7.15 -9.42
N LEU A 151 3.87 -7.75 -8.25
CA LEU A 151 3.69 -7.02 -6.99
C LEU A 151 4.99 -6.92 -6.19
N ALA A 152 6.03 -7.67 -6.58
CA ALA A 152 7.35 -7.56 -5.99
C ALA A 152 8.02 -6.24 -6.40
N MET A 153 8.61 -5.53 -5.44
CA MET A 153 9.23 -4.23 -5.65
C MET A 153 10.71 -4.25 -5.29
N LEU A 154 11.49 -3.50 -6.05
CA LEU A 154 12.88 -3.19 -5.73
C LEU A 154 12.92 -2.13 -4.62
N GLN A 155 13.95 -2.15 -3.77
CA GLN A 155 14.20 -1.04 -2.86
C GLN A 155 14.64 0.18 -3.69
N PRO A 156 13.93 1.33 -3.60
CA PRO A 156 14.10 2.42 -4.55
C PRO A 156 15.35 3.28 -4.37
N ALA A 157 16.08 3.12 -3.27
CA ALA A 157 17.38 3.73 -3.03
C ALA A 157 18.25 2.79 -2.19
N PRO A 158 19.59 2.80 -2.36
CA PRO A 158 20.49 2.11 -1.44
C PRO A 158 20.43 2.78 -0.07
N GLY A 159 20.58 1.99 1.00
CA GLY A 159 20.63 2.49 2.37
C GLY A 159 19.73 1.72 3.34
N GLU A 160 19.90 2.03 4.61
CA GLU A 160 19.13 1.40 5.68
C GLU A 160 17.71 1.99 5.77
N ARG A 161 16.75 1.17 6.13
CA ARG A 161 15.38 1.58 6.45
C ARG A 161 15.38 2.27 7.81
N SER A 162 15.50 3.60 7.83
CA SER A 162 15.72 4.41 9.02
C SER A 162 14.46 4.75 9.81
N SER A 163 13.28 4.71 9.16
CA SER A 163 11.99 4.93 9.81
C SER A 163 10.93 4.04 9.19
N SER A 164 10.20 3.31 10.05
CA SER A 164 9.21 2.33 9.60
C SER A 164 7.84 2.96 9.37
N PHE A 165 7.05 2.33 8.51
CA PHE A 165 5.64 2.61 8.32
C PHE A 165 4.87 2.49 9.65
N GLY A 166 3.89 3.37 9.85
CA GLY A 166 3.01 3.36 11.02
C GLY A 166 3.61 3.97 12.29
N LEU A 167 4.87 4.47 12.25
CA LEU A 167 5.48 5.15 13.40
C LEU A 167 4.60 6.32 13.86
N ARG A 168 4.17 6.28 15.12
CA ARG A 168 3.34 7.33 15.73
C ARG A 168 4.24 8.42 16.29
N ARG A 169 4.07 9.65 15.78
CA ARG A 169 4.85 10.81 16.25
C ARG A 169 3.99 11.72 17.13
N TYR A 170 4.57 12.14 18.24
CA TYR A 170 3.98 13.10 19.16
C TYR A 170 4.92 14.30 19.30
N PHE A 171 4.44 15.50 18.95
CA PHE A 171 5.19 16.76 19.10
C PHE A 171 4.64 17.51 20.29
N ASN A 172 5.48 17.74 21.31
CA ASN A 172 5.07 18.40 22.56
C ASN A 172 3.79 17.77 23.17
N GLY A 173 3.69 16.42 23.13
CA GLY A 173 2.53 15.67 23.62
C GLY A 173 1.33 15.62 22.68
N ARG A 174 1.32 16.38 21.58
CA ARG A 174 0.23 16.36 20.59
C ARG A 174 0.49 15.29 19.52
N ALA A 175 -0.49 14.41 19.31
CA ALA A 175 -0.43 13.38 18.26
C ALA A 175 -0.35 14.03 16.87
N ARG A 176 0.48 13.46 16.01
CA ARG A 176 0.60 13.79 14.58
C ARG A 176 0.11 12.62 13.74
N SER A 177 -0.15 12.86 12.45
CA SER A 177 -0.45 11.78 11.53
C SER A 177 0.66 10.74 11.59
N PRO A 178 0.33 9.44 11.70
CA PRO A 178 1.32 8.39 11.65
C PRO A 178 2.10 8.43 10.33
N HIS A 179 3.32 7.89 10.36
CA HIS A 179 4.16 7.78 9.18
C HIS A 179 3.50 6.84 8.15
N ASN A 180 3.18 7.35 6.96
CA ASN A 180 2.45 6.65 5.91
C ASN A 180 3.36 6.02 4.84
N GLY A 181 4.64 5.91 5.12
CA GLY A 181 5.65 5.32 4.25
C GLY A 181 6.82 4.76 5.05
N MET A 182 7.90 4.54 4.37
CA MET A 182 9.18 4.09 4.90
C MET A 182 10.24 5.13 4.53
N ASP A 183 11.11 5.47 5.47
CA ASP A 183 12.27 6.31 5.18
C ASP A 183 13.50 5.43 4.95
N ILE A 184 14.23 5.72 3.87
CA ILE A 184 15.49 5.05 3.50
C ILE A 184 16.59 6.09 3.63
N ALA A 185 17.53 5.86 4.56
CA ALA A 185 18.67 6.74 4.78
C ALA A 185 19.63 6.65 3.60
N ALA A 186 19.79 7.76 2.88
CA ALA A 186 20.70 7.88 1.75
C ALA A 186 21.18 9.32 1.64
N SER A 187 22.40 9.52 1.14
CA SER A 187 22.95 10.85 0.94
C SER A 187 22.21 11.61 -0.15
N ALA A 188 22.15 12.94 -0.04
CA ALA A 188 21.65 13.80 -1.13
C ALA A 188 22.41 13.50 -2.44
N GLY A 189 21.72 13.53 -3.57
CA GLY A 189 22.25 13.16 -4.87
C GLY A 189 22.24 11.66 -5.20
N THR A 190 21.98 10.78 -4.23
CA THR A 190 21.83 9.34 -4.48
C THR A 190 20.71 9.08 -5.49
N PRO A 191 20.94 8.29 -6.56
CA PRO A 191 19.88 7.96 -7.51
C PRO A 191 18.69 7.25 -6.84
N VAL A 192 17.48 7.66 -7.19
CA VAL A 192 16.22 7.02 -6.84
C VAL A 192 15.71 6.29 -8.06
N ILE A 193 15.41 4.99 -7.92
CA ILE A 193 14.89 4.15 -9.00
C ILE A 193 13.40 3.88 -8.83
N ALA A 194 12.72 3.63 -9.94
CA ALA A 194 11.36 3.12 -9.93
C ALA A 194 11.33 1.72 -9.28
N ALA A 195 10.59 1.57 -8.19
CA ALA A 195 10.51 0.30 -7.47
C ALA A 195 9.86 -0.82 -8.29
N ASN A 196 9.00 -0.46 -9.24
CA ASN A 196 8.36 -1.35 -10.21
C ASN A 196 8.13 -0.58 -11.53
N ALA A 197 7.84 -1.29 -12.62
CA ALA A 197 7.45 -0.68 -13.88
C ALA A 197 6.10 0.05 -13.71
N GLY A 198 5.95 1.20 -14.37
CA GLY A 198 4.71 1.98 -14.26
C GLY A 198 4.73 3.22 -15.13
N ARG A 199 3.77 4.10 -14.87
CA ARG A 199 3.63 5.41 -15.51
C ARG A 199 3.69 6.51 -14.46
N VAL A 200 4.43 7.57 -14.72
CA VAL A 200 4.40 8.78 -13.88
C VAL A 200 3.04 9.44 -14.03
N ILE A 201 2.28 9.53 -12.93
CA ILE A 201 0.94 10.17 -12.94
C ILE A 201 0.95 11.54 -12.29
N ASP A 202 1.96 11.84 -11.48
CA ASP A 202 2.10 13.15 -10.85
C ASP A 202 3.55 13.45 -10.49
N THR A 203 3.92 14.73 -10.58
CA THR A 203 5.18 15.29 -10.09
C THR A 203 4.93 16.70 -9.56
N GLY A 204 5.56 17.06 -8.45
CA GLY A 204 5.38 18.39 -7.89
C GLY A 204 6.33 18.71 -6.76
N ASP A 205 6.27 19.99 -6.29
CA ASP A 205 6.91 20.44 -5.05
C ASP A 205 5.84 20.82 -4.06
N TYR A 206 5.61 19.93 -3.09
CA TYR A 206 4.55 20.02 -2.10
C TYR A 206 5.08 20.46 -0.74
N PHE A 207 4.25 21.09 0.04
CA PHE A 207 4.64 21.69 1.33
C PHE A 207 5.29 20.69 2.29
N PHE A 208 4.68 19.51 2.48
CA PHE A 208 5.23 18.50 3.38
C PHE A 208 6.17 17.51 2.69
N PRO A 209 5.76 16.83 1.60
CA PRO A 209 6.64 15.84 0.98
C PRO A 209 7.75 16.47 0.14
N GLY A 210 7.73 17.78 -0.16
CA GLY A 210 8.68 18.43 -1.03
C GLY A 210 8.57 17.92 -2.46
N ARG A 211 9.69 17.85 -3.19
CA ARG A 211 9.71 17.31 -4.55
C ARG A 211 9.36 15.84 -4.53
N THR A 212 8.32 15.51 -5.28
CA THR A 212 7.62 14.23 -5.21
C THR A 212 7.34 13.70 -6.61
N ILE A 213 7.40 12.38 -6.74
CA ILE A 213 6.95 11.62 -7.93
C ILE A 213 5.92 10.60 -7.46
N VAL A 214 4.83 10.43 -8.22
CA VAL A 214 3.88 9.34 -8.04
C VAL A 214 3.85 8.49 -9.30
N LEU A 215 4.02 7.16 -9.14
CA LEU A 215 3.90 6.17 -10.20
C LEU A 215 2.62 5.36 -10.04
N ASP A 216 1.92 5.14 -11.16
CA ASP A 216 0.85 4.15 -11.29
C ASP A 216 1.41 2.88 -11.92
N HIS A 217 1.25 1.77 -11.22
CA HIS A 217 1.66 0.42 -11.66
C HIS A 217 0.48 -0.39 -12.21
N GLY A 218 -0.73 0.15 -12.08
CA GLY A 218 -1.98 -0.49 -12.51
C GLY A 218 -2.87 -0.92 -11.35
N GLN A 219 -4.16 -0.95 -11.59
CA GLN A 219 -5.22 -1.38 -10.66
C GLN A 219 -5.11 -0.78 -9.26
N GLY A 220 -4.76 0.53 -9.17
CA GLY A 220 -4.66 1.24 -7.88
C GLY A 220 -3.45 0.86 -7.04
N LEU A 221 -2.48 0.12 -7.60
CA LEU A 221 -1.15 -0.02 -7.01
C LEU A 221 -0.31 1.20 -7.40
N LEU A 222 -0.04 2.07 -6.43
CA LEU A 222 0.72 3.28 -6.65
C LEU A 222 1.93 3.32 -5.73
N THR A 223 3.00 4.02 -6.17
CA THR A 223 4.14 4.35 -5.32
C THR A 223 4.41 5.85 -5.33
N LEU A 224 4.86 6.36 -4.18
CA LEU A 224 5.20 7.76 -3.99
C LEU A 224 6.63 7.86 -3.45
N TYR A 225 7.41 8.75 -4.08
CA TYR A 225 8.80 9.04 -3.76
C TYR A 225 8.91 10.52 -3.41
N ALA A 226 9.34 10.85 -2.18
CA ALA A 226 9.33 12.22 -1.69
C ALA A 226 10.67 12.66 -1.12
N HIS A 227 10.76 13.96 -0.78
CA HIS A 227 11.95 14.67 -0.30
C HIS A 227 13.07 14.73 -1.35
N LEU A 228 12.76 14.57 -2.64
CA LEU A 228 13.73 14.55 -3.72
C LEU A 228 14.44 15.91 -3.87
N GLU A 229 15.72 15.91 -4.27
CA GLU A 229 16.39 17.13 -4.73
C GLU A 229 16.25 17.35 -6.23
N ALA A 230 16.02 16.28 -7.00
CA ALA A 230 15.78 16.34 -8.44
C ALA A 230 14.71 15.34 -8.85
N ILE A 231 13.89 15.73 -9.82
CA ILE A 231 12.90 14.91 -10.52
C ILE A 231 13.40 14.72 -11.94
N ASP A 232 13.75 13.49 -12.32
CA ASP A 232 14.33 13.15 -13.61
C ASP A 232 13.32 12.44 -14.54
N ALA A 233 12.03 12.42 -14.15
CA ALA A 233 10.94 11.81 -14.91
C ALA A 233 9.79 12.80 -15.10
N ALA A 234 9.14 12.75 -16.27
CA ALA A 234 8.02 13.62 -16.62
C ALA A 234 6.67 12.93 -16.45
N VAL A 235 5.61 13.69 -16.15
CA VAL A 235 4.22 13.19 -16.11
C VAL A 235 3.87 12.52 -17.45
N ALA A 236 3.14 11.43 -17.39
CA ALA A 236 2.78 10.52 -18.47
C ALA A 236 3.94 9.64 -19.01
N GLN A 237 5.17 9.81 -18.55
CA GLN A 237 6.29 8.96 -18.94
C GLN A 237 6.09 7.54 -18.39
N ALA A 238 6.27 6.53 -19.27
CA ALA A 238 6.40 5.14 -18.86
C ALA A 238 7.84 4.87 -18.37
N VAL A 239 7.99 4.19 -17.26
CA VAL A 239 9.28 3.84 -16.66
C VAL A 239 9.35 2.33 -16.41
N ALA A 240 10.50 1.73 -16.66
CA ALA A 240 10.76 0.36 -16.30
C ALA A 240 11.17 0.25 -14.80
N ALA A 241 10.97 -0.90 -14.19
CA ALA A 241 11.55 -1.19 -12.87
C ALA A 241 13.08 -0.99 -12.92
N GLY A 242 13.65 -0.32 -11.90
CA GLY A 242 15.06 -0.01 -11.83
C GLY A 242 15.51 1.23 -12.61
N SER A 243 14.65 1.86 -13.42
CA SER A 243 14.97 3.13 -14.09
C SER A 243 15.17 4.25 -13.07
N VAL A 244 16.20 5.08 -13.23
CA VAL A 244 16.39 6.28 -12.41
C VAL A 244 15.27 7.27 -12.72
N ILE A 245 14.60 7.78 -11.68
CA ILE A 245 13.49 8.71 -11.78
C ILE A 245 13.74 10.03 -11.04
N GLY A 246 14.81 10.11 -10.23
CA GLY A 246 15.16 11.30 -9.47
C GLY A 246 16.34 11.05 -8.56
N LYS A 247 16.56 11.99 -7.63
CA LYS A 247 17.68 11.94 -6.67
C LYS A 247 17.19 12.24 -5.27
N VAL A 248 17.75 11.51 -4.28
CA VAL A 248 17.49 11.75 -2.85
C VAL A 248 17.86 13.18 -2.49
N GLY A 249 17.04 13.82 -1.67
CA GLY A 249 17.26 15.17 -1.17
C GLY A 249 16.74 15.34 0.26
N ALA A 250 16.42 16.59 0.59
CA ALA A 250 15.84 16.99 1.88
C ALA A 250 14.78 18.08 1.70
N THR A 251 14.06 18.08 0.56
CA THR A 251 13.03 19.09 0.27
C THR A 251 11.76 18.86 1.10
N GLY A 252 10.89 19.86 1.19
CA GLY A 252 9.70 19.81 2.04
C GLY A 252 10.03 19.81 3.54
N ARG A 253 9.24 19.09 4.34
CA ARG A 253 9.46 19.00 5.80
C ARG A 253 10.31 17.77 6.14
N SER A 254 11.60 17.88 5.94
CA SER A 254 12.60 16.86 6.27
C SER A 254 13.60 17.38 7.32
N THR A 255 14.18 16.51 8.12
CA THR A 255 15.26 16.82 9.07
C THR A 255 16.65 16.55 8.53
N GLY A 256 16.75 15.93 7.37
CA GLY A 256 18.01 15.59 6.70
C GLY A 256 17.75 14.79 5.43
N ALA A 257 18.80 14.50 4.68
CA ALA A 257 18.69 13.76 3.43
C ALA A 257 18.22 12.32 3.67
N HIS A 258 17.14 11.93 3.01
CA HIS A 258 16.57 10.59 2.97
C HIS A 258 15.53 10.49 1.85
N LEU A 259 15.21 9.27 1.43
CA LEU A 259 14.05 9.00 0.59
C LEU A 259 12.88 8.59 1.47
N HIS A 260 11.76 9.30 1.36
CA HIS A 260 10.46 8.82 1.84
C HIS A 260 9.79 8.04 0.72
N PHE A 261 9.46 6.76 0.98
CA PHE A 261 8.85 5.84 0.04
C PHE A 261 7.53 5.31 0.57
N SER A 262 6.45 5.46 -0.18
CA SER A 262 5.12 4.95 0.18
C SER A 262 4.55 4.05 -0.91
N VAL A 263 3.78 3.06 -0.51
CA VAL A 263 2.98 2.18 -1.38
C VAL A 263 1.51 2.35 -1.04
N TYR A 264 0.66 2.42 -2.06
CA TYR A 264 -0.79 2.54 -1.93
C TYR A 264 -1.48 1.39 -2.63
N LEU A 265 -2.55 0.91 -2.03
CA LEU A 265 -3.54 0.00 -2.60
C LEU A 265 -4.95 0.53 -2.28
N ASN A 266 -5.88 0.42 -3.21
CA ASN A 266 -7.27 0.90 -3.02
C ASN A 266 -7.32 2.22 -2.22
N ALA A 267 -6.55 3.22 -2.67
CA ALA A 267 -6.44 4.58 -2.13
C ALA A 267 -5.92 4.70 -0.68
N VAL A 268 -5.43 3.65 -0.05
CA VAL A 268 -4.85 3.70 1.30
C VAL A 268 -3.38 3.35 1.29
N ALA A 269 -2.59 4.04 2.12
CA ALA A 269 -1.19 3.71 2.33
C ALA A 269 -1.05 2.37 3.07
N VAL A 270 -0.17 1.51 2.58
CA VAL A 270 0.17 0.21 3.15
C VAL A 270 1.67 0.10 3.41
N ASP A 271 2.06 -0.80 4.29
CA ASP A 271 3.46 -0.99 4.68
C ASP A 271 4.33 -1.42 3.48
N PRO A 272 5.24 -0.56 2.99
CA PRO A 272 6.07 -0.87 1.82
C PRO A 272 6.94 -2.11 2.02
N ALA A 273 7.32 -2.43 3.25
CA ALA A 273 8.12 -3.61 3.55
C ALA A 273 7.45 -4.92 3.13
N LEU A 274 6.12 -4.94 2.96
CA LEU A 274 5.37 -6.11 2.49
C LEU A 274 5.63 -6.43 1.02
N PHE A 275 6.09 -5.47 0.23
CA PHE A 275 6.29 -5.57 -1.21
C PHE A 275 7.76 -5.73 -1.60
N LEU A 276 8.68 -5.30 -0.75
CA LEU A 276 10.11 -5.30 -1.05
C LEU A 276 10.67 -6.72 -1.04
N GLN A 277 11.50 -6.99 -2.03
CA GLN A 277 12.37 -8.17 -2.06
C GLN A 277 13.43 -8.05 -0.96
N ASP A 278 13.81 -9.17 -0.36
CA ASP A 278 14.88 -9.24 0.64
C ASP A 278 16.26 -9.14 -0.02
#